data_692605e73b593db2551bd38d96678098
#
_entry.id   692605e73b593db2551bd38d96678098
#
_cell.length_a   1.000
_cell.length_b   1.000
_cell.length_c   1.000
_cell.angle_alpha   90.00
_cell.angle_beta   90.00
_cell.angle_gamma   90.00
#
_symmetry.space_group_name_H-M   'P 1'
#
loop_
_entity.id
_entity.type
_entity.pdbx_description
1 polymer ?
#
loop_
_entity_poly.entity_id
_entity_poly.type
_entity_poly.pdbx_seq_one_letter_code
_entity_poly.pdbx_strand_id
1 'polypeptide(L)'
;MRNVKILLGLFVLHLFAYSQNTFNKKDVFTYKTPHYYESIELLENGSFVYYNRSEFIKTEVKGNWQLRNDSILVLDSRPQRSRITVLESRKRSKKSTFQIRNTDNHHIHYNLYLITIENDTLEYKNQFDKTSVLGNFSSFYVVDTKGQYYPTYKILGSRSNIFYIMIEEKRVFENEYWKYCGEYIVPLGIDGKYSNYKLVKNQRLSAGWSVFSLV
;
A
#
# COMPACT_ATOMS: atom_id res chain seq x y z
N MET A 1 -56.52 -20.61 10.24
CA MET A 1 -55.23 -20.10 10.77
C MET A 1 -53.97 -20.63 10.04
N ARG A 2 -54.08 -21.64 9.15
CA ARG A 2 -52.93 -22.27 8.48
C ARG A 2 -52.39 -21.46 7.29
N ASN A 3 -53.24 -20.68 6.60
CA ASN A 3 -52.89 -19.93 5.39
C ASN A 3 -52.17 -18.58 5.67
N VAL A 4 -52.34 -18.01 6.87
CA VAL A 4 -51.68 -16.73 7.25
C VAL A 4 -50.18 -16.91 7.48
N LYS A 5 -49.75 -18.08 7.99
CA LYS A 5 -48.33 -18.39 8.23
C LYS A 5 -47.52 -18.56 6.94
N ILE A 6 -48.16 -19.05 5.87
CA ILE A 6 -47.51 -19.22 4.54
C ILE A 6 -47.31 -17.86 3.87
N LEU A 7 -48.28 -16.95 4.00
CA LEU A 7 -48.19 -15.61 3.43
C LEU A 7 -47.08 -14.75 4.09
N LEU A 8 -46.92 -14.87 5.42
CA LEU A 8 -45.87 -14.18 6.18
C LEU A 8 -44.47 -14.70 5.82
N GLY A 9 -44.32 -16.01 5.61
CA GLY A 9 -43.04 -16.60 5.17
C GLY A 9 -42.61 -16.17 3.79
N LEU A 10 -43.52 -16.02 2.83
CA LEU A 10 -43.25 -15.50 1.49
C LEU A 10 -42.87 -14.02 1.48
N PHE A 11 -43.47 -13.21 2.36
CA PHE A 11 -43.15 -11.79 2.48
C PHE A 11 -41.75 -11.56 3.08
N VAL A 12 -41.36 -12.37 4.06
CA VAL A 12 -39.99 -12.31 4.65
C VAL A 12 -38.95 -12.77 3.64
N LEU A 13 -39.21 -13.82 2.85
CA LEU A 13 -38.29 -14.25 1.77
C LEU A 13 -38.11 -13.19 0.68
N HIS A 14 -39.16 -12.44 0.33
CA HIS A 14 -39.06 -11.34 -0.61
C HIS A 14 -38.26 -10.15 -0.07
N LEU A 15 -38.33 -9.85 1.23
CA LEU A 15 -37.52 -8.80 1.86
C LEU A 15 -36.04 -9.17 1.88
N PHE A 16 -35.70 -10.44 2.08
CA PHE A 16 -34.31 -10.93 1.99
C PHE A 16 -33.77 -10.94 0.55
N ALA A 17 -34.60 -11.23 -0.45
CA ALA A 17 -34.20 -11.21 -1.86
C ALA A 17 -33.97 -9.78 -2.37
N TYR A 18 -34.66 -8.76 -1.84
CA TYR A 18 -34.46 -7.35 -2.20
C TYR A 18 -33.19 -6.75 -1.60
N SER A 19 -32.63 -7.39 -0.56
CA SER A 19 -31.39 -6.93 0.12
C SER A 19 -30.08 -7.27 -0.62
N GLN A 20 -30.12 -8.05 -1.70
CA GLN A 20 -28.89 -8.53 -2.38
C GLN A 20 -28.52 -7.80 -3.67
N ASN A 21 -29.32 -6.83 -4.13
CA ASN A 21 -29.00 -6.02 -5.31
C ASN A 21 -28.71 -4.56 -4.97
N THR A 22 -27.99 -4.28 -3.89
CA THR A 22 -27.30 -2.99 -3.78
C THR A 22 -26.14 -3.02 -4.78
N PHE A 23 -26.36 -2.46 -5.98
CA PHE A 23 -25.25 -2.03 -6.82
C PHE A 23 -24.34 -1.19 -5.95
N ASN A 24 -23.17 -1.73 -5.62
CA ASN A 24 -22.16 -0.97 -4.90
C ASN A 24 -21.78 0.22 -5.78
N LYS A 25 -22.40 1.36 -5.50
CA LYS A 25 -22.02 2.62 -6.13
C LYS A 25 -20.55 2.82 -5.86
N LYS A 26 -19.76 3.10 -6.90
CA LYS A 26 -18.34 3.32 -6.78
C LYS A 26 -17.96 4.65 -7.39
N ASP A 27 -17.07 5.34 -6.72
CA ASP A 27 -16.39 6.50 -7.25
C ASP A 27 -15.02 6.08 -7.79
N VAL A 28 -14.76 6.37 -9.05
CA VAL A 28 -13.50 6.03 -9.71
C VAL A 28 -12.76 7.32 -10.04
N PHE A 29 -11.55 7.42 -9.56
CA PHE A 29 -10.66 8.54 -9.83
C PHE A 29 -9.47 8.05 -10.64
N THR A 30 -9.08 8.80 -11.68
CA THR A 30 -8.01 8.39 -12.59
C THR A 30 -7.06 9.53 -12.94
N TYR A 31 -5.81 9.15 -13.18
CA TYR A 31 -4.80 9.96 -13.82
C TYR A 31 -4.15 9.16 -14.94
N LYS A 32 -3.93 9.76 -16.10
CA LYS A 32 -3.38 9.07 -17.27
C LYS A 32 -2.43 9.97 -18.05
N THR A 33 -1.27 9.41 -18.40
CA THR A 33 -0.33 9.92 -19.41
C THR A 33 -0.01 8.82 -20.42
N PRO A 34 0.74 9.06 -21.51
CA PRO A 34 1.11 8.01 -22.46
C PRO A 34 1.80 6.78 -21.82
N HIS A 35 2.61 6.98 -20.78
CA HIS A 35 3.42 5.91 -20.17
C HIS A 35 3.01 5.56 -18.74
N TYR A 36 1.97 6.22 -18.20
CA TYR A 36 1.56 6.04 -16.81
C TYR A 36 0.05 6.12 -16.67
N TYR A 37 -0.51 5.17 -15.92
CA TYR A 37 -1.91 5.15 -15.55
C TYR A 37 -2.03 4.86 -14.05
N GLU A 38 -2.87 5.61 -13.38
CA GLU A 38 -3.18 5.42 -11.96
C GLU A 38 -4.67 5.58 -11.75
N SER A 39 -5.26 4.71 -10.96
CA SER A 39 -6.67 4.82 -10.57
C SER A 39 -6.91 4.32 -9.15
N ILE A 40 -7.93 4.87 -8.54
CA ILE A 40 -8.48 4.36 -7.29
C ILE A 40 -10.00 4.29 -7.40
N GLU A 41 -10.56 3.15 -7.05
CA GLU A 41 -11.99 2.91 -6.93
C GLU A 41 -12.34 2.92 -5.44
N LEU A 42 -13.24 3.80 -5.02
CA LEU A 42 -13.77 3.87 -3.67
C LEU A 42 -15.18 3.27 -3.68
N LEU A 43 -15.38 2.19 -2.92
CA LEU A 43 -16.64 1.48 -2.83
C LEU A 43 -17.42 1.94 -1.60
N GLU A 44 -18.74 1.99 -1.64
CA GLU A 44 -19.62 2.42 -0.53
C GLU A 44 -19.46 1.60 0.75
N ASN A 45 -19.01 0.34 0.61
CA ASN A 45 -18.74 -0.51 1.75
C ASN A 45 -17.43 -0.17 2.50
N GLY A 46 -16.76 0.95 2.15
CA GLY A 46 -15.51 1.38 2.75
C GLY A 46 -14.27 0.65 2.24
N SER A 47 -14.39 -0.20 1.22
CA SER A 47 -13.23 -0.81 0.58
C SER A 47 -12.74 0.01 -0.62
N PHE A 48 -11.46 -0.14 -0.99
CA PHE A 48 -10.91 0.44 -2.22
C PHE A 48 -10.15 -0.58 -3.04
N VAL A 49 -10.02 -0.28 -4.33
CA VAL A 49 -9.08 -0.94 -5.23
C VAL A 49 -8.22 0.14 -5.87
N TYR A 50 -6.94 0.08 -5.61
CA TYR A 50 -5.94 0.94 -6.25
C TYR A 50 -5.25 0.18 -7.36
N TYR A 51 -5.06 0.83 -8.48
CA TYR A 51 -4.35 0.29 -9.62
C TYR A 51 -3.35 1.32 -10.17
N ASN A 52 -2.13 0.86 -10.40
CA ASN A 52 -1.07 1.65 -11.03
C ASN A 52 -0.41 0.82 -12.14
N ARG A 53 -0.15 1.47 -13.25
CA ARG A 53 0.54 0.87 -14.38
C ARG A 53 1.53 1.87 -14.97
N SER A 54 2.80 1.49 -15.03
CA SER A 54 3.83 2.09 -15.87
C SER A 54 4.20 1.11 -17.01
N GLU A 55 5.21 1.43 -17.82
CA GLU A 55 5.64 0.57 -18.92
C GLU A 55 5.98 -0.87 -18.48
N PHE A 56 6.60 -1.02 -17.31
CA PHE A 56 7.13 -2.30 -16.83
C PHE A 56 6.45 -2.84 -15.57
N ILE A 57 5.69 -2.00 -14.87
CA ILE A 57 5.14 -2.35 -13.55
C ILE A 57 3.63 -2.22 -13.58
N LYS A 58 2.96 -3.26 -13.11
CA LYS A 58 1.52 -3.23 -12.79
C LYS A 58 1.37 -3.55 -11.32
N THR A 59 0.63 -2.70 -10.61
CA THR A 59 0.36 -2.88 -9.19
C THR A 59 -1.14 -2.80 -8.95
N GLU A 60 -1.68 -3.77 -8.23
CA GLU A 60 -3.04 -3.73 -7.71
C GLU A 60 -2.97 -3.88 -6.19
N VAL A 61 -3.65 -2.99 -5.49
CA VAL A 61 -3.74 -3.01 -4.03
C VAL A 61 -5.19 -2.86 -3.62
N LYS A 62 -5.64 -3.71 -2.70
CA LYS A 62 -6.96 -3.65 -2.09
C LYS A 62 -6.84 -3.28 -0.62
N GLY A 63 -7.86 -2.60 -0.10
CA GLY A 63 -7.87 -2.20 1.30
C GLY A 63 -9.15 -1.52 1.70
N ASN A 64 -9.09 -0.80 2.81
CA ASN A 64 -10.19 -0.03 3.34
C ASN A 64 -9.88 1.46 3.28
N TRP A 65 -10.90 2.27 3.05
CA TRP A 65 -10.80 3.70 3.06
C TRP A 65 -11.79 4.33 4.04
N GLN A 66 -11.45 5.49 4.51
CA GLN A 66 -12.35 6.34 5.28
C GLN A 66 -12.07 7.82 4.93
N LEU A 67 -13.12 8.63 4.98
CA LEU A 67 -13.00 10.07 4.80
C LEU A 67 -12.95 10.73 6.19
N ARG A 68 -11.97 11.61 6.41
CA ARG A 68 -11.84 12.43 7.62
C ARG A 68 -12.04 13.89 7.26
N ASN A 69 -12.88 14.59 8.03
CA ASN A 69 -13.15 16.02 7.87
C ASN A 69 -13.52 16.39 6.41
N ASP A 70 -14.19 15.51 5.69
CA ASP A 70 -14.65 15.65 4.30
C ASP A 70 -13.56 16.05 3.27
N SER A 71 -12.31 16.03 3.67
CA SER A 71 -11.17 16.50 2.85
C SER A 71 -9.93 15.60 2.87
N ILE A 72 -9.88 14.61 3.74
CA ILE A 72 -8.74 13.70 3.87
C ILE A 72 -9.21 12.26 3.68
N LEU A 73 -8.77 11.65 2.60
CA LEU A 73 -8.96 10.24 2.34
C LEU A 73 -7.84 9.44 3.02
N VAL A 74 -8.20 8.55 3.92
CA VAL A 74 -7.26 7.65 4.61
C VAL A 74 -7.37 6.28 3.98
N LEU A 75 -6.24 5.75 3.52
CA LEU A 75 -6.13 4.45 2.84
C LEU A 75 -5.33 3.48 3.68
N ASP A 76 -5.85 2.27 3.86
CA ASP A 76 -5.20 1.19 4.60
C ASP A 76 -5.39 -0.15 3.89
N SER A 77 -4.30 -0.77 3.42
CA SER A 77 -4.32 -2.02 2.65
C SER A 77 -4.27 -3.28 3.52
N ARG A 78 -4.82 -3.27 4.75
CA ARG A 78 -4.91 -4.48 5.57
C ARG A 78 -5.65 -5.61 4.85
N PRO A 79 -5.18 -6.86 4.95
CA PRO A 79 -4.03 -7.32 5.76
C PRO A 79 -2.67 -7.15 5.10
N GLN A 80 -2.59 -6.60 3.88
CA GLN A 80 -1.33 -6.42 3.17
C GLN A 80 -0.47 -5.34 3.84
N ARG A 81 0.75 -5.71 4.23
CA ARG A 81 1.74 -4.82 4.86
C ARG A 81 3.09 -4.97 4.18
N SER A 82 3.91 -3.94 4.27
CA SER A 82 5.32 -4.05 3.91
C SER A 82 6.01 -5.10 4.78
N ARG A 83 6.88 -5.89 4.16
CA ARG A 83 7.55 -6.99 4.85
C ARG A 83 9.05 -6.97 4.58
N ILE A 84 9.80 -7.34 5.59
CA ILE A 84 11.22 -7.66 5.47
C ILE A 84 11.46 -9.06 6.04
N THR A 85 12.41 -9.76 5.45
CA THR A 85 12.98 -10.99 6.01
C THR A 85 14.44 -10.72 6.29
N VAL A 86 14.90 -11.00 7.51
CA VAL A 86 16.27 -10.73 7.94
C VAL A 86 16.93 -12.04 8.39
N LEU A 87 18.08 -12.34 7.81
CA LEU A 87 18.95 -13.41 8.27
C LEU A 87 20.15 -12.76 8.96
N GLU A 88 20.29 -13.04 10.25
CA GLU A 88 21.43 -12.59 11.05
C GLU A 88 22.54 -13.63 11.08
N SER A 89 23.77 -13.16 10.96
CA SER A 89 24.93 -13.99 11.19
C SER A 89 26.08 -13.19 11.81
N ARG A 90 27.15 -13.91 12.19
CA ARG A 90 28.33 -13.33 12.81
C ARG A 90 29.57 -13.58 11.96
N LYS A 91 30.37 -12.53 11.80
CA LYS A 91 31.75 -12.62 11.27
C LYS A 91 32.72 -11.99 12.28
N ARG A 92 33.96 -12.49 12.28
CA ARG A 92 35.03 -11.86 13.07
C ARG A 92 35.42 -10.51 12.43
N SER A 93 34.66 -9.48 12.73
CA SER A 93 34.82 -8.11 12.21
C SER A 93 34.31 -7.12 13.23
N LYS A 94 34.92 -5.92 13.29
CA LYS A 94 34.38 -4.77 14.03
C LYS A 94 33.28 -4.02 13.28
N LYS A 95 33.10 -4.33 12.00
CA LYS A 95 32.08 -3.70 11.15
C LYS A 95 30.83 -4.55 11.11
N SER A 96 29.69 -3.91 11.20
CA SER A 96 28.37 -4.46 10.83
C SER A 96 28.16 -4.29 9.34
N THR A 97 27.61 -5.32 8.70
CA THR A 97 27.36 -5.33 7.25
C THR A 97 25.89 -5.61 6.99
N PHE A 98 25.28 -4.78 6.19
CA PHE A 98 23.88 -4.86 5.75
C PHE A 98 23.87 -5.09 4.25
N GLN A 99 23.30 -6.20 3.82
CA GLN A 99 23.11 -6.52 2.40
C GLN A 99 21.62 -6.58 2.13
N ILE A 100 21.12 -5.73 1.24
CA ILE A 100 19.69 -5.58 0.99
C ILE A 100 19.39 -5.95 -0.46
N ARG A 101 18.39 -6.80 -0.63
CA ARG A 101 17.90 -7.25 -1.92
C ARG A 101 16.38 -7.33 -1.93
N ASN A 102 15.80 -7.36 -3.12
CA ASN A 102 14.38 -7.70 -3.23
C ASN A 102 14.17 -9.23 -3.14
N THR A 103 12.91 -9.66 -3.10
CA THR A 103 12.54 -11.07 -3.02
C THR A 103 13.03 -11.91 -4.22
N ASP A 104 13.26 -11.29 -5.37
CA ASP A 104 13.82 -11.93 -6.57
C ASP A 104 15.36 -11.99 -6.56
N ASN A 105 15.96 -11.63 -5.41
CA ASN A 105 17.41 -11.60 -5.18
C ASN A 105 18.17 -10.56 -6.03
N HIS A 106 17.47 -9.55 -6.56
CA HIS A 106 18.10 -8.47 -7.29
C HIS A 106 18.66 -7.41 -6.33
N HIS A 107 19.75 -6.78 -6.73
CA HIS A 107 20.30 -5.61 -6.07
C HIS A 107 19.35 -4.43 -6.23
N ILE A 108 19.16 -3.68 -5.18
CA ILE A 108 18.31 -2.49 -5.17
C ILE A 108 19.05 -1.29 -4.55
N HIS A 109 18.62 -0.09 -4.93
CA HIS A 109 19.02 1.12 -4.23
C HIS A 109 18.11 1.35 -3.03
N TYR A 110 18.68 1.80 -1.92
CA TYR A 110 17.97 2.01 -0.66
C TYR A 110 18.61 3.07 0.21
N ASN A 111 17.85 3.56 1.19
CA ASN A 111 18.38 4.29 2.32
C ASN A 111 18.31 3.37 3.55
N LEU A 112 19.40 3.29 4.31
CA LEU A 112 19.48 2.50 5.53
C LEU A 112 19.53 3.44 6.74
N TYR A 113 18.67 3.18 7.70
CA TYR A 113 18.62 3.91 8.97
C TYR A 113 18.95 2.95 10.10
N LEU A 114 20.02 3.27 10.84
CA LEU A 114 20.51 2.46 11.96
C LEU A 114 20.21 3.18 13.27
N ILE A 115 19.58 2.49 14.18
CA ILE A 115 19.29 3.00 15.53
C ILE A 115 20.35 2.46 16.48
N THR A 116 21.09 3.35 17.09
CA THR A 116 22.14 2.99 18.06
C THR A 116 21.53 2.49 19.37
N ILE A 117 22.35 2.00 20.28
CA ILE A 117 21.93 1.61 21.64
C ILE A 117 21.45 2.83 22.42
N GLU A 118 22.01 4.00 22.15
CA GLU A 118 21.65 5.30 22.74
C GLU A 118 20.38 5.93 22.12
N ASN A 119 19.74 5.24 21.19
CA ASN A 119 18.57 5.69 20.41
C ASN A 119 18.84 6.82 19.40
N ASP A 120 20.08 7.07 19.06
CA ASP A 120 20.42 7.94 17.94
C ASP A 120 20.16 7.23 16.61
N THR A 121 19.76 7.99 15.60
CA THR A 121 19.54 7.46 14.26
C THR A 121 20.65 7.92 13.32
N LEU A 122 21.35 6.95 12.73
CA LEU A 122 22.34 7.18 11.69
C LEU A 122 21.73 6.88 10.33
N GLU A 123 21.85 7.80 9.39
CA GLU A 123 21.29 7.69 8.06
C GLU A 123 22.37 7.45 7.00
N TYR A 124 22.17 6.43 6.18
CA TYR A 124 23.01 6.08 5.02
C TYR A 124 22.17 6.14 3.75
N LYS A 125 22.27 7.27 3.01
CA LYS A 125 21.47 7.49 1.80
C LYS A 125 22.07 6.84 0.56
N ASN A 126 21.21 6.54 -0.43
CA ASN A 126 21.58 6.09 -1.78
C ASN A 126 22.56 4.91 -1.78
N GLN A 127 22.35 3.97 -0.86
CA GLN A 127 23.15 2.77 -0.78
C GLN A 127 22.74 1.78 -1.89
N PHE A 128 23.68 0.92 -2.27
CA PHE A 128 23.46 -0.13 -3.25
C PHE A 128 24.15 -1.42 -2.80
N ASP A 129 23.49 -2.56 -2.97
CA ASP A 129 23.94 -3.90 -2.60
C ASP A 129 24.33 -4.03 -1.12
N LYS A 130 25.39 -3.35 -0.66
CA LYS A 130 26.00 -3.63 0.63
C LYS A 130 26.53 -2.36 1.30
N THR A 131 26.11 -2.19 2.55
CA THR A 131 26.59 -1.09 3.42
C THR A 131 27.37 -1.70 4.61
N SER A 132 28.57 -1.19 4.87
CA SER A 132 29.41 -1.65 6.01
C SER A 132 29.75 -0.48 6.90
N VAL A 133 29.39 -0.58 8.18
CA VAL A 133 29.46 0.50 9.16
C VAL A 133 30.14 0.04 10.44
N LEU A 134 30.77 0.97 11.16
CA LEU A 134 31.27 0.74 12.52
C LEU A 134 30.19 1.10 13.54
N GLY A 135 30.07 0.36 14.61
CA GLY A 135 29.16 0.64 15.71
C GLY A 135 28.31 -0.55 16.11
N ASN A 136 27.63 -0.36 17.23
CA ASN A 136 26.65 -1.29 17.77
C ASN A 136 25.27 -0.68 17.60
N PHE A 137 24.34 -1.47 17.08
CA PHE A 137 22.99 -1.04 16.74
C PHE A 137 21.98 -1.92 17.47
N SER A 138 20.89 -1.31 17.92
CA SER A 138 19.75 -2.00 18.54
C SER A 138 18.72 -2.46 17.51
N SER A 139 18.56 -1.65 16.45
CA SER A 139 17.59 -1.92 15.39
C SER A 139 17.94 -1.16 14.13
N PHE A 140 17.23 -1.44 13.04
CA PHE A 140 17.34 -0.70 11.78
C PHE A 140 16.03 -0.75 11.01
N TYR A 141 15.87 0.17 10.07
CA TYR A 141 14.85 0.11 9.04
C TYR A 141 15.40 0.54 7.69
N VAL A 142 14.69 0.16 6.64
CA VAL A 142 15.06 0.44 5.26
C VAL A 142 13.96 1.30 4.63
N VAL A 143 14.37 2.21 3.75
CA VAL A 143 13.47 2.96 2.87
C VAL A 143 13.95 2.75 1.45
N ASP A 144 13.10 2.28 0.54
CA ASP A 144 13.47 2.11 -0.86
C ASP A 144 13.55 3.45 -1.61
N THR A 145 13.95 3.44 -2.87
CA THR A 145 14.04 4.64 -3.70
C THR A 145 12.69 5.24 -4.07
N LYS A 146 11.61 4.49 -3.89
CA LYS A 146 10.23 4.98 -4.01
C LYS A 146 9.75 5.63 -2.70
N GLY A 147 10.62 5.59 -1.62
CA GLY A 147 10.39 6.11 -0.28
C GLY A 147 9.44 5.27 0.56
N GLN A 148 9.18 4.02 0.17
CA GLN A 148 8.41 3.11 1.01
C GLN A 148 9.25 2.72 2.22
N TYR A 149 8.68 2.95 3.41
CA TYR A 149 9.25 2.51 4.68
C TYR A 149 8.96 1.03 4.91
N TYR A 150 9.99 0.29 5.29
CA TYR A 150 9.85 -1.09 5.74
C TYR A 150 9.87 -1.16 7.27
N PRO A 151 9.25 -2.19 7.86
CA PRO A 151 9.19 -2.32 9.31
C PRO A 151 10.56 -2.25 9.97
N THR A 152 10.64 -1.56 11.09
CA THR A 152 11.85 -1.54 11.92
C THR A 152 12.16 -2.94 12.45
N TYR A 153 13.35 -3.42 12.15
CA TYR A 153 13.84 -4.71 12.62
C TYR A 153 14.67 -4.51 13.88
N LYS A 154 14.28 -5.20 14.95
CA LYS A 154 15.08 -5.26 16.19
C LYS A 154 16.11 -6.38 16.06
N ILE A 155 17.40 -6.06 16.27
CA ILE A 155 18.49 -7.04 16.20
C ILE A 155 18.34 -8.03 17.34
N LEU A 156 18.26 -9.32 17.01
CA LEU A 156 17.99 -10.40 17.97
C LEU A 156 19.28 -10.95 18.57
N GLY A 157 20.32 -11.10 17.76
CA GLY A 157 21.60 -11.66 18.18
C GLY A 157 22.54 -10.61 18.77
N SER A 158 22.87 -10.70 20.06
CA SER A 158 23.76 -9.75 20.74
C SER A 158 25.16 -9.62 20.11
N ARG A 159 25.54 -10.50 19.23
CA ARG A 159 26.84 -10.53 18.53
C ARG A 159 26.69 -10.57 17.01
N SER A 160 25.48 -10.43 16.48
CA SER A 160 25.23 -10.40 15.04
C SER A 160 25.82 -9.13 14.43
N ASN A 161 26.53 -9.28 13.33
CA ASN A 161 27.12 -8.17 12.60
C ASN A 161 27.07 -8.34 11.08
N ILE A 162 26.37 -9.35 10.59
CA ILE A 162 26.06 -9.56 9.20
C ILE A 162 24.55 -9.72 9.10
N PHE A 163 23.92 -8.88 8.27
CA PHE A 163 22.49 -8.84 8.07
C PHE A 163 22.21 -8.98 6.58
N TYR A 164 21.60 -10.11 6.19
CA TYR A 164 21.06 -10.30 4.87
C TYR A 164 19.57 -10.01 4.91
N ILE A 165 19.13 -8.99 4.17
CA ILE A 165 17.81 -8.41 4.25
C ILE A 165 17.13 -8.55 2.90
N MET A 166 15.98 -9.22 2.86
CA MET A 166 15.12 -9.28 1.69
C MET A 166 13.89 -8.40 1.93
N ILE A 167 13.58 -7.51 0.99
CA ILE A 167 12.40 -6.67 1.01
C ILE A 167 11.43 -7.08 -0.10
N GLU A 168 10.14 -7.08 0.22
CA GLU A 168 9.07 -7.28 -0.77
C GLU A 168 8.69 -5.92 -1.35
N GLU A 169 9.09 -5.64 -2.59
CA GLU A 169 8.81 -4.37 -3.29
C GLU A 169 7.34 -4.26 -3.72
N LYS A 170 6.42 -4.39 -2.77
CA LYS A 170 4.99 -4.36 -3.01
C LYS A 170 4.39 -3.08 -2.43
N ARG A 171 3.65 -2.34 -3.26
CA ARG A 171 2.94 -1.14 -2.77
C ARG A 171 1.96 -1.53 -1.68
N VAL A 172 1.99 -0.82 -0.57
CA VAL A 172 1.04 -0.93 0.53
C VAL A 172 0.62 0.46 0.98
N PHE A 173 -0.57 0.55 1.54
CA PHE A 173 -1.08 1.76 2.18
C PHE A 173 -1.20 1.47 3.68
N GLU A 174 -0.47 2.21 4.50
CA GLU A 174 -0.45 2.05 5.96
C GLU A 174 -0.98 3.32 6.62
N ASN A 175 -2.31 3.51 6.60
CA ASN A 175 -3.00 4.74 7.00
C ASN A 175 -2.47 5.97 6.23
N GLU A 176 -2.32 5.84 4.93
CA GLU A 176 -1.82 6.91 4.08
C GLU A 176 -2.89 7.97 3.85
N TYR A 177 -2.51 9.24 3.93
CA TYR A 177 -3.43 10.39 3.89
C TYR A 177 -3.36 11.11 2.55
N TRP A 178 -4.44 11.05 1.76
CA TRP A 178 -4.55 11.74 0.49
C TRP A 178 -5.53 12.91 0.60
N LYS A 179 -5.31 14.00 -0.13
CA LYS A 179 -6.30 15.09 -0.18
C LYS A 179 -7.49 14.66 -1.03
N TYR A 180 -8.69 14.90 -0.52
CA TYR A 180 -9.95 14.62 -1.19
C TYR A 180 -10.73 15.92 -1.39
N CYS A 181 -11.19 16.20 -2.62
CA CYS A 181 -11.91 17.41 -2.99
C CYS A 181 -13.22 17.11 -3.75
N GLY A 182 -13.83 15.94 -3.51
CA GLY A 182 -15.06 15.52 -4.20
C GLY A 182 -14.82 15.10 -5.65
N GLU A 183 -14.40 16.03 -6.50
CA GLU A 183 -14.17 15.80 -7.94
C GLU A 183 -12.76 15.28 -8.27
N TYR A 184 -11.84 15.39 -7.36
CA TYR A 184 -10.47 14.90 -7.53
C TYR A 184 -9.81 14.50 -6.22
N ILE A 185 -8.78 13.69 -6.35
CA ILE A 185 -7.91 13.26 -5.25
C ILE A 185 -6.47 13.67 -5.58
N VAL A 186 -5.73 14.18 -4.58
CA VAL A 186 -4.28 14.43 -4.70
C VAL A 186 -3.55 13.38 -3.87
N PRO A 187 -2.82 12.44 -4.51
CA PRO A 187 -2.07 11.43 -3.79
C PRO A 187 -0.97 12.03 -2.92
N LEU A 188 -0.72 11.41 -1.79
CA LEU A 188 0.50 11.64 -1.04
C LEU A 188 1.63 10.85 -1.73
N GLY A 189 2.68 11.54 -2.12
CA GLY A 189 3.89 10.88 -2.60
C GLY A 189 4.61 10.18 -1.46
N ILE A 190 5.45 9.26 -1.84
CA ILE A 190 6.24 8.42 -0.95
C ILE A 190 7.25 9.25 -0.14
N ASP A 191 7.69 10.40 -0.69
CA ASP A 191 8.53 11.39 -0.02
C ASP A 191 7.79 12.24 1.03
N GLY A 192 6.53 11.92 1.32
CA GLY A 192 5.66 12.64 2.25
C GLY A 192 5.11 13.96 1.69
N LYS A 193 5.33 14.24 0.39
CA LYS A 193 4.78 15.42 -0.28
C LYS A 193 3.58 15.04 -1.13
N TYR A 194 2.66 15.97 -1.27
CA TYR A 194 1.55 15.75 -2.19
C TYR A 194 2.02 15.83 -3.64
N SER A 195 1.48 14.93 -4.46
CA SER A 195 1.77 14.89 -5.89
C SER A 195 1.39 16.20 -6.59
N ASN A 196 2.09 16.53 -7.65
CA ASN A 196 1.79 17.68 -8.51
C ASN A 196 0.67 17.39 -9.52
N TYR A 197 0.14 16.16 -9.54
CA TYR A 197 -0.99 15.73 -10.37
C TYR A 197 -2.19 15.35 -9.50
N LYS A 198 -3.34 15.19 -10.14
CA LYS A 198 -4.61 14.83 -9.52
C LYS A 198 -5.22 13.63 -10.22
N LEU A 199 -5.81 12.72 -9.45
CA LEU A 199 -6.74 11.74 -9.99
C LEU A 199 -8.12 12.39 -10.07
N VAL A 200 -8.69 12.48 -11.26
CA VAL A 200 -9.98 13.14 -11.50
C VAL A 200 -11.09 12.11 -11.51
N LYS A 201 -12.25 12.46 -10.95
CA LYS A 201 -13.42 11.60 -10.88
C LYS A 201 -13.96 11.31 -12.28
N ASN A 202 -14.15 10.03 -12.60
CA ASN A 202 -14.75 9.60 -13.86
C ASN A 202 -16.27 9.78 -13.82
N GLN A 203 -16.78 10.77 -14.52
CA GLN A 203 -18.22 11.01 -14.62
C GLN A 203 -18.98 9.95 -15.45
N ARG A 204 -18.27 9.10 -16.23
CA ARG A 204 -18.89 8.20 -17.22
C ARG A 204 -19.39 6.85 -16.71
N LEU A 205 -19.12 6.48 -15.46
CA LEU A 205 -19.52 5.15 -14.95
C LEU A 205 -20.80 5.15 -14.11
N SER A 206 -21.48 6.28 -13.95
CA SER A 206 -22.79 6.36 -13.30
C SER A 206 -23.98 6.11 -14.23
N ALA A 207 -23.76 6.09 -15.54
CA ALA A 207 -24.78 5.74 -16.53
C ALA A 207 -24.48 4.34 -17.09
N GLY A 208 -25.42 3.40 -16.92
CA GLY A 208 -25.27 2.01 -17.32
C GLY A 208 -24.76 1.82 -18.75
N TRP A 209 -23.88 0.87 -18.91
CA TRP A 209 -23.40 0.41 -20.22
C TRP A 209 -24.58 -0.16 -21.02
N SER A 210 -25.09 0.58 -21.98
CA SER A 210 -25.80 -0.01 -23.11
C SER A 210 -24.73 -0.58 -24.05
N VAL A 211 -24.71 -1.90 -24.14
CA VAL A 211 -23.89 -2.66 -25.11
C VAL A 211 -24.38 -2.27 -26.50
N PHE A 212 -23.65 -1.44 -27.23
CA PHE A 212 -23.75 -1.36 -28.67
C PHE A 212 -22.92 -2.51 -29.25
N SER A 213 -23.61 -3.60 -29.59
CA SER A 213 -23.11 -4.59 -30.55
C SER A 213 -23.02 -3.93 -31.92
N LEU A 214 -21.81 -3.74 -32.42
CA LEU A 214 -21.57 -3.46 -33.83
C LEU A 214 -21.63 -4.80 -34.58
N VAL A 215 -22.57 -4.87 -35.52
CA VAL A 215 -22.65 -5.85 -36.59
C VAL A 215 -21.51 -5.64 -37.58
#